data_504ce9d346e6a37080148805ed6ec321
#
_entry.id   504ce9d346e6a37080148805ed6ec321
#
_cell.length_a   1.000
_cell.length_b   1.000
_cell.length_c   1.000
_cell.angle_alpha   90.00
_cell.angle_beta   90.00
_cell.angle_gamma   90.00
#
_symmetry.space_group_name_H-M   'P 1'
#
loop_
_entity.id
_entity.type
_entity.pdbx_description
1 polymer ?
#
loop_
_entity_poly.entity_id
_entity_poly.type
_entity_poly.pdbx_seq_one_letter_code
_entity_poly.pdbx_strand_id
1 'polypeptide(L)'
;MQTIGRFAPSPSGRMHLGNVLCALLAWLSARHQGGQYLLRIEDLDTLRCPRSYAELIQDDLRWLGLDWDREILYQSERTAVYEQYEAILREKGLLYPCFCSRAALHAASAPHLSDGRVVYAGTCRDLTPEQVAEKGKTRSPATRVRVPDEEVRFTDGVFGAYSENLAHECGDFIIRRSDGVFAYQLAVVVDDALSGVTEVVRGADLISSTPRQIWLHRLFGFAPPAFVHIPLLCDHDGRRLSKRDEDLDLGLLRQRFTPEQVIGALACAAGLIDRPEPVAARELAADFAWDKIPRHDLFLPDVFREGC
;
A
#
# COMPACT_ATOMS: atom_id res chain seq x y z
N MET A 1 -15.94 18.04 -3.80
CA MET A 1 -14.49 18.19 -3.45
C MET A 1 -13.66 17.77 -4.65
N GLN A 2 -12.52 18.39 -4.88
CA GLN A 2 -11.59 17.94 -5.91
C GLN A 2 -10.97 16.61 -5.50
N THR A 3 -10.84 15.67 -6.41
CA THR A 3 -10.16 14.40 -6.16
C THR A 3 -8.66 14.62 -5.96
N ILE A 4 -8.10 14.04 -4.90
CA ILE A 4 -6.67 14.01 -4.64
C ILE A 4 -6.29 12.53 -4.48
N GLY A 5 -5.73 11.96 -5.55
CA GLY A 5 -5.18 10.62 -5.57
C GLY A 5 -3.69 10.64 -5.23
N ARG A 6 -3.11 9.45 -5.02
CA ARG A 6 -1.66 9.34 -4.82
C ARG A 6 -1.11 7.99 -5.30
N PHE A 7 0.16 7.99 -5.70
CA PHE A 7 0.99 6.80 -5.78
C PHE A 7 2.00 6.80 -4.63
N ALA A 8 2.10 5.68 -3.92
CA ALA A 8 2.87 5.59 -2.69
C ALA A 8 3.78 4.34 -2.68
N PRO A 9 4.82 4.32 -3.54
CA PRO A 9 5.71 3.17 -3.64
C PRO A 9 6.76 3.14 -2.53
N SER A 10 7.10 1.92 -2.06
CA SER A 10 8.28 1.67 -1.24
C SER A 10 9.50 1.45 -2.16
N PRO A 11 10.55 2.30 -2.11
CA PRO A 11 11.68 2.24 -3.02
C PRO A 11 12.70 1.17 -2.58
N SER A 12 12.27 -0.09 -2.57
CA SER A 12 13.10 -1.25 -2.18
C SER A 12 13.64 -2.04 -3.38
N GLY A 13 13.66 -1.43 -4.55
CA GLY A 13 14.09 -1.93 -5.84
C GLY A 13 13.43 -1.13 -6.95
N ARG A 14 13.76 -1.44 -8.22
CA ARG A 14 13.09 -0.82 -9.36
C ARG A 14 11.63 -1.27 -9.44
N MET A 15 10.78 -0.47 -10.10
CA MET A 15 9.38 -0.82 -10.30
C MET A 15 9.24 -2.00 -11.26
N HIS A 16 8.36 -2.94 -10.94
CA HIS A 16 7.87 -3.97 -11.85
C HIS A 16 6.52 -3.55 -12.45
N LEU A 17 6.07 -4.26 -13.48
CA LEU A 17 4.83 -3.91 -14.18
C LEU A 17 3.59 -3.79 -13.29
N GLY A 18 3.49 -4.56 -12.20
CA GLY A 18 2.39 -4.40 -11.23
C GLY A 18 2.40 -3.05 -10.51
N ASN A 19 3.58 -2.49 -10.22
CA ASN A 19 3.68 -1.13 -9.68
C ASN A 19 3.30 -0.09 -10.75
N VAL A 20 3.72 -0.31 -11.99
CA VAL A 20 3.38 0.57 -13.12
C VAL A 20 1.87 0.59 -13.35
N LEU A 21 1.21 -0.57 -13.34
CA LEU A 21 -0.24 -0.68 -13.43
C LEU A 21 -0.94 0.11 -12.31
N CYS A 22 -0.47 -0.05 -11.07
CA CYS A 22 -1.03 0.70 -9.94
C CYS A 22 -0.85 2.23 -10.10
N ALA A 23 0.34 2.66 -10.53
CA ALA A 23 0.62 4.07 -10.81
C ALA A 23 -0.27 4.62 -11.92
N LEU A 24 -0.40 3.87 -13.02
CA LEU A 24 -1.24 4.23 -14.18
C LEU A 24 -2.70 4.41 -13.78
N LEU A 25 -3.31 3.41 -13.12
CA LEU A 25 -4.73 3.46 -12.76
C LEU A 25 -5.02 4.56 -11.73
N ALA A 26 -4.12 4.78 -10.76
CA ALA A 26 -4.25 5.87 -9.81
C ALA A 26 -4.13 7.25 -10.50
N TRP A 27 -3.23 7.39 -11.47
CA TRP A 27 -3.05 8.59 -12.26
C TRP A 27 -4.27 8.86 -13.15
N LEU A 28 -4.77 7.84 -13.86
CA LEU A 28 -5.94 7.94 -14.73
C LEU A 28 -7.18 8.37 -13.93
N SER A 29 -7.42 7.77 -12.77
CA SER A 29 -8.55 8.16 -11.92
C SER A 29 -8.47 9.62 -11.50
N ALA A 30 -7.31 10.08 -11.03
CA ALA A 30 -7.13 11.46 -10.62
C ALA A 30 -7.30 12.43 -11.80
N ARG A 31 -6.69 12.15 -12.96
CA ARG A 31 -6.73 13.02 -14.15
C ARG A 31 -8.10 13.05 -14.81
N HIS A 32 -8.80 11.91 -14.89
CA HIS A 32 -10.17 11.82 -15.38
C HIS A 32 -11.11 12.76 -14.63
N GLN A 33 -10.95 12.84 -13.31
CA GLN A 33 -11.76 13.69 -12.42
C GLN A 33 -11.27 15.15 -12.35
N GLY A 34 -10.28 15.55 -13.15
CA GLY A 34 -9.66 16.88 -13.07
C GLY A 34 -8.99 17.14 -11.73
N GLY A 35 -8.57 16.07 -11.04
CA GLY A 35 -8.00 16.08 -9.72
C GLY A 35 -6.47 16.22 -9.70
N GLN A 36 -5.90 16.14 -8.49
CA GLN A 36 -4.46 16.10 -8.27
C GLN A 36 -3.99 14.67 -8.07
N TYR A 37 -2.76 14.41 -8.51
CA TYR A 37 -2.06 13.14 -8.31
C TYR A 37 -0.75 13.38 -7.58
N LEU A 38 -0.59 12.82 -6.39
CA LEU A 38 0.56 13.03 -5.52
C LEU A 38 1.54 11.86 -5.60
N LEU A 39 2.82 12.13 -5.39
CA LEU A 39 3.84 11.11 -5.20
C LEU A 39 4.33 11.12 -3.76
N ARG A 40 4.21 9.98 -3.07
CA ARG A 40 4.78 9.74 -1.75
C ARG A 40 5.76 8.57 -1.81
N ILE A 41 6.95 8.75 -1.30
CA ILE A 41 7.96 7.71 -1.19
C ILE A 41 7.89 7.09 0.22
N GLU A 42 7.57 5.80 0.28
CA GLU A 42 7.44 5.05 1.54
C GLU A 42 8.79 4.42 1.94
N ASP A 43 9.69 5.26 2.40
CA ASP A 43 11.09 4.96 2.72
C ASP A 43 11.39 4.93 4.24
N LEU A 44 10.41 4.53 5.06
CA LEU A 44 10.57 4.43 6.52
C LEU A 44 11.77 3.56 6.94
N ASP A 45 12.01 2.46 6.22
CA ASP A 45 13.17 1.60 6.40
C ASP A 45 14.29 2.04 5.42
N THR A 46 15.05 3.05 5.80
CA THR A 46 16.08 3.67 4.95
C THR A 46 17.20 2.71 4.54
N LEU A 47 17.42 1.63 5.30
CA LEU A 47 18.40 0.60 4.95
C LEU A 47 17.94 -0.25 3.76
N ARG A 48 16.65 -0.52 3.65
CA ARG A 48 16.04 -1.27 2.54
C ARG A 48 15.57 -0.39 1.39
N CYS A 49 15.41 0.89 1.66
CA CYS A 49 14.82 1.88 0.76
C CYS A 49 15.80 3.05 0.53
N PRO A 50 16.95 2.83 -0.12
CA PRO A 50 17.92 3.88 -0.38
C PRO A 50 17.35 4.93 -1.35
N ARG A 51 17.77 6.18 -1.21
CA ARG A 51 17.30 7.33 -2.00
C ARG A 51 17.42 7.11 -3.51
N SER A 52 18.44 6.40 -3.95
CA SER A 52 18.68 6.08 -5.37
C SER A 52 17.51 5.34 -6.03
N TYR A 53 16.82 4.43 -5.30
CA TYR A 53 15.63 3.78 -5.85
C TYR A 53 14.43 4.72 -5.93
N ALA A 54 14.31 5.69 -5.03
CA ALA A 54 13.29 6.73 -5.14
C ALA A 54 13.51 7.62 -6.38
N GLU A 55 14.76 7.93 -6.70
CA GLU A 55 15.12 8.67 -7.92
C GLU A 55 14.80 7.87 -9.20
N LEU A 56 15.08 6.55 -9.19
CA LEU A 56 14.70 5.68 -10.31
C LEU A 56 13.18 5.61 -10.49
N ILE A 57 12.38 5.55 -9.42
CA ILE A 57 10.92 5.59 -9.50
C ILE A 57 10.45 6.89 -10.15
N GLN A 58 11.02 8.02 -9.77
CA GLN A 58 10.67 9.32 -10.35
C GLN A 58 11.03 9.38 -11.85
N ASP A 59 12.20 8.87 -12.23
CA ASP A 59 12.63 8.80 -13.62
C ASP A 59 11.72 7.88 -14.44
N ASP A 60 11.34 6.74 -13.90
CA ASP A 60 10.43 5.78 -14.53
C ASP A 60 9.02 6.38 -14.72
N LEU A 61 8.48 7.09 -13.72
CA LEU A 61 7.19 7.77 -13.84
C LEU A 61 7.22 8.87 -14.91
N ARG A 62 8.29 9.68 -14.96
CA ARG A 62 8.45 10.70 -16.01
C ARG A 62 8.53 10.08 -17.39
N TRP A 63 9.29 8.99 -17.54
CA TRP A 63 9.38 8.26 -18.79
C TRP A 63 8.04 7.71 -19.27
N LEU A 64 7.18 7.24 -18.34
CA LEU A 64 5.82 6.76 -18.62
C LEU A 64 4.82 7.90 -18.89
N GLY A 65 5.21 9.17 -18.71
CA GLY A 65 4.30 10.31 -18.82
C GLY A 65 3.32 10.45 -17.64
N LEU A 66 3.63 9.84 -16.49
CA LEU A 66 2.83 9.90 -15.27
C LEU A 66 3.40 10.99 -14.34
N ASP A 67 3.08 12.24 -14.65
CA ASP A 67 3.45 13.40 -13.85
C ASP A 67 2.67 13.49 -12.54
N TRP A 68 3.24 14.17 -11.57
CA TRP A 68 2.59 14.40 -10.27
C TRP A 68 2.57 15.89 -9.92
N ASP A 69 1.59 16.24 -9.08
CA ASP A 69 1.41 17.58 -8.54
C ASP A 69 2.09 17.69 -7.17
N ARG A 70 2.53 18.84 -6.77
CA ARG A 70 3.18 19.15 -5.49
C ARG A 70 4.58 18.52 -5.35
N GLU A 71 5.25 18.90 -4.25
CA GLU A 71 6.52 18.30 -3.83
C GLU A 71 6.33 16.85 -3.37
N ILE A 72 7.37 16.04 -3.61
CA ILE A 72 7.37 14.63 -3.21
C ILE A 72 7.49 14.53 -1.70
N LEU A 73 6.58 13.77 -1.09
CA LEU A 73 6.64 13.48 0.33
C LEU A 73 7.51 12.23 0.56
N TYR A 74 8.50 12.34 1.45
CA TYR A 74 9.32 11.23 1.90
C TYR A 74 8.97 10.87 3.34
N GLN A 75 8.61 9.61 3.60
CA GLN A 75 8.21 9.19 4.94
C GLN A 75 9.34 9.21 5.96
N SER A 76 10.58 8.95 5.52
CA SER A 76 11.77 9.03 6.38
C SER A 76 12.00 10.40 7.02
N GLU A 77 11.46 11.47 6.42
CA GLU A 77 11.59 12.85 6.90
C GLU A 77 10.45 13.25 7.88
N ARG A 78 9.54 12.32 8.22
CA ARG A 78 8.30 12.63 8.93
C ARG A 78 8.18 12.02 10.33
N THR A 79 9.26 11.50 10.89
CA THR A 79 9.27 10.85 12.21
C THR A 79 8.58 11.69 13.29
N ALA A 80 8.87 13.00 13.37
CA ALA A 80 8.26 13.90 14.35
C ALA A 80 6.73 14.02 14.18
N VAL A 81 6.22 13.92 12.96
CA VAL A 81 4.78 13.93 12.70
C VAL A 81 4.15 12.64 13.23
N TYR A 82 4.75 11.48 12.95
CA TYR A 82 4.20 10.21 13.44
C TYR A 82 4.25 10.10 14.96
N GLU A 83 5.26 10.69 15.62
CA GLU A 83 5.35 10.77 17.08
C GLU A 83 4.17 11.53 17.70
N GLN A 84 3.68 12.58 17.04
CA GLN A 84 2.48 13.31 17.48
C GLN A 84 1.24 12.40 17.46
N TYR A 85 1.06 11.59 16.42
CA TYR A 85 -0.08 10.66 16.32
C TYR A 85 0.09 9.43 17.23
N GLU A 86 1.32 8.97 17.46
CA GLU A 86 1.60 7.98 18.50
C GLU A 86 1.21 8.51 19.88
N ALA A 87 1.51 9.78 20.19
CA ALA A 87 1.15 10.42 21.46
C ALA A 87 -0.38 10.44 21.67
N ILE A 88 -1.17 10.77 20.63
CA ILE A 88 -2.64 10.72 20.70
C ILE A 88 -3.13 9.31 21.07
N LEU A 89 -2.57 8.27 20.46
CA LEU A 89 -2.92 6.88 20.79
C LEU A 89 -2.52 6.52 22.22
N ARG A 90 -1.40 7.03 22.70
CA ARG A 90 -0.91 6.82 24.07
C ARG A 90 -1.81 7.50 25.10
N GLU A 91 -2.21 8.75 24.87
CA GLU A 91 -3.15 9.49 25.72
C GLU A 91 -4.51 8.80 25.81
N LYS A 92 -4.96 8.14 24.75
CA LYS A 92 -6.18 7.32 24.74
C LYS A 92 -6.01 5.96 25.43
N GLY A 93 -4.82 5.62 25.97
CA GLY A 93 -4.56 4.34 26.63
C GLY A 93 -4.57 3.12 25.68
N LEU A 94 -4.42 3.35 24.37
CA LEU A 94 -4.54 2.30 23.35
C LEU A 94 -3.22 1.58 23.07
N LEU A 95 -2.09 2.06 23.58
CA LEU A 95 -0.78 1.50 23.29
C LEU A 95 -0.25 0.59 24.38
N TYR A 96 0.46 -0.45 23.98
CA TYR A 96 1.20 -1.34 24.88
C TYR A 96 2.46 -1.92 24.21
N PRO A 97 3.48 -2.29 25.04
CA PRO A 97 4.70 -2.91 24.53
C PRO A 97 4.47 -4.38 24.16
N CYS A 98 5.03 -4.80 23.02
CA CYS A 98 4.99 -6.17 22.54
C CYS A 98 6.38 -6.74 22.33
N PHE A 99 6.69 -7.86 23.00
CA PHE A 99 7.97 -8.55 22.98
C PHE A 99 7.99 -9.80 22.08
N CYS A 100 6.91 -10.11 21.36
CA CYS A 100 6.82 -11.29 20.50
C CYS A 100 7.78 -11.18 19.32
N SER A 101 8.49 -12.29 19.01
CA SER A 101 9.24 -12.43 17.77
C SER A 101 8.32 -12.85 16.62
N ARG A 102 8.76 -12.69 15.36
CA ARG A 102 8.03 -13.21 14.19
C ARG A 102 7.81 -14.73 14.32
N ALA A 103 8.84 -15.48 14.74
CA ALA A 103 8.75 -16.93 14.96
C ALA A 103 7.70 -17.26 16.05
N ALA A 104 7.65 -16.50 17.16
CA ALA A 104 6.66 -16.71 18.20
C ALA A 104 5.22 -16.41 17.74
N LEU A 105 5.03 -15.46 16.84
CA LEU A 105 3.73 -15.16 16.26
C LEU A 105 3.23 -16.27 15.33
N HIS A 106 4.12 -16.91 14.58
CA HIS A 106 3.78 -18.06 13.72
C HIS A 106 3.64 -19.38 14.51
N ALA A 107 4.38 -19.54 15.61
CA ALA A 107 4.33 -20.75 16.44
C ALA A 107 3.18 -20.74 17.46
N ALA A 108 2.76 -19.56 17.95
CA ALA A 108 1.52 -19.47 18.71
C ALA A 108 0.41 -19.95 17.78
N SER A 109 -0.40 -20.90 18.23
CA SER A 109 -1.58 -21.46 17.55
C SER A 109 -2.64 -20.35 17.33
N ALA A 110 -2.22 -19.26 16.69
CA ALA A 110 -3.13 -18.24 16.22
C ALA A 110 -4.04 -18.89 15.19
N PRO A 111 -5.35 -18.67 15.23
CA PRO A 111 -6.21 -19.07 14.16
C PRO A 111 -5.65 -18.43 12.90
N HIS A 112 -5.16 -19.25 11.98
CA HIS A 112 -4.85 -18.80 10.64
C HIS A 112 -6.19 -18.55 9.96
N LEU A 113 -6.40 -17.33 9.48
CA LEU A 113 -7.49 -17.07 8.55
C LEU A 113 -7.29 -17.95 7.31
N SER A 114 -8.36 -18.23 6.59
CA SER A 114 -8.35 -19.06 5.38
C SER A 114 -7.35 -18.60 4.32
N ASP A 115 -6.92 -17.32 4.38
CA ASP A 115 -5.92 -16.69 3.52
C ASP A 115 -4.48 -16.73 4.10
N GLY A 116 -4.25 -17.44 5.20
CA GLY A 116 -2.94 -17.59 5.85
C GLY A 116 -2.48 -16.39 6.68
N ARG A 117 -3.32 -15.35 6.86
CA ARG A 117 -2.99 -14.21 7.74
C ARG A 117 -2.96 -14.66 9.20
N VAL A 118 -1.99 -14.17 9.93
CA VAL A 118 -1.85 -14.43 11.39
C VAL A 118 -2.52 -13.30 12.16
N VAL A 119 -3.60 -13.63 12.87
CA VAL A 119 -4.22 -12.72 13.83
C VAL A 119 -3.45 -12.76 15.14
N TYR A 120 -3.08 -11.61 15.66
CA TYR A 120 -2.34 -11.53 16.92
C TYR A 120 -3.23 -11.89 18.13
N ALA A 121 -2.86 -12.94 18.88
CA ALA A 121 -3.62 -13.46 20.00
C ALA A 121 -3.57 -12.61 21.30
N GLY A 122 -2.98 -11.42 21.28
CA GLY A 122 -2.95 -10.54 22.45
C GLY A 122 -1.93 -10.91 23.53
N THR A 123 -0.97 -11.79 23.26
CA THR A 123 -0.01 -12.33 24.24
C THR A 123 0.66 -11.30 25.17
N CYS A 124 0.91 -10.08 24.68
CA CYS A 124 1.52 -9.02 25.49
C CYS A 124 0.53 -7.92 25.90
N ARG A 125 -0.78 -8.10 25.61
CA ARG A 125 -1.79 -7.05 25.76
C ARG A 125 -1.97 -6.60 27.20
N ASP A 126 -1.86 -7.55 28.13
CA ASP A 126 -2.19 -7.35 29.56
C ASP A 126 -0.99 -7.68 30.48
N LEU A 127 0.23 -7.44 30.00
CA LEU A 127 1.44 -7.57 30.83
C LEU A 127 1.43 -6.53 31.95
N THR A 128 1.80 -6.96 33.16
CA THR A 128 2.00 -6.03 34.29
C THR A 128 3.26 -5.18 34.08
N PRO A 129 3.40 -4.03 34.75
CA PRO A 129 4.62 -3.22 34.69
C PRO A 129 5.90 -4.02 35.01
N GLU A 130 5.83 -4.95 35.97
CA GLU A 130 6.94 -5.80 36.39
C GLU A 130 7.32 -6.78 35.26
N GLN A 131 6.34 -7.38 34.60
CA GLN A 131 6.55 -8.27 33.44
C GLN A 131 7.14 -7.51 32.26
N VAL A 132 6.68 -6.29 32.02
CA VAL A 132 7.24 -5.40 30.99
C VAL A 132 8.70 -5.08 31.30
N ALA A 133 9.01 -4.70 32.52
CA ALA A 133 10.37 -4.40 32.96
C ALA A 133 11.30 -5.61 32.80
N GLU A 134 10.85 -6.81 33.19
CA GLU A 134 11.63 -8.04 33.09
C GLU A 134 11.92 -8.40 31.61
N LYS A 135 10.88 -8.41 30.76
CA LYS A 135 11.04 -8.68 29.31
C LYS A 135 11.92 -7.62 28.62
N GLY A 136 11.83 -6.36 29.07
CA GLY A 136 12.63 -5.25 28.57
C GLY A 136 14.13 -5.40 28.78
N LYS A 137 14.57 -6.18 29.78
CA LYS A 137 16.00 -6.46 30.00
C LYS A 137 16.62 -7.30 28.87
N THR A 138 15.83 -8.09 28.18
CA THR A 138 16.31 -9.02 27.16
C THR A 138 16.03 -8.55 25.75
N ARG A 139 14.99 -7.72 25.55
CA ARG A 139 14.56 -7.30 24.20
C ARG A 139 13.81 -5.97 24.23
N SER A 140 14.14 -5.09 23.29
CA SER A 140 13.35 -3.89 23.03
C SER A 140 11.97 -4.26 22.49
N PRO A 141 10.87 -3.66 23.01
CA PRO A 141 9.53 -3.94 22.53
C PRO A 141 9.20 -3.21 21.24
N ALA A 142 8.32 -3.79 20.44
CA ALA A 142 7.53 -3.04 19.49
C ALA A 142 6.33 -2.40 20.19
N THR A 143 5.77 -1.33 19.61
CA THR A 143 4.52 -0.72 20.12
C THR A 143 3.35 -1.23 19.30
N ARG A 144 2.36 -1.82 19.99
CA ARG A 144 1.07 -2.23 19.39
C ARG A 144 -0.04 -1.30 19.82
N VAL A 145 -1.03 -1.17 18.95
CA VAL A 145 -2.30 -0.52 19.25
C VAL A 145 -3.38 -1.58 19.52
N ARG A 146 -4.16 -1.34 20.58
CA ARG A 146 -5.35 -2.15 20.92
C ARG A 146 -6.47 -1.81 19.97
N VAL A 147 -7.04 -2.80 19.30
CA VAL A 147 -8.23 -2.62 18.47
C VAL A 147 -9.50 -2.96 19.25
N PRO A 148 -10.62 -2.29 18.94
CA PRO A 148 -11.92 -2.65 19.51
C PRO A 148 -12.49 -3.90 18.83
N ASP A 149 -13.46 -4.53 19.48
CA ASP A 149 -14.35 -5.50 18.86
C ASP A 149 -15.42 -4.74 18.06
N GLU A 150 -15.05 -4.37 16.84
CA GLU A 150 -15.86 -3.53 15.97
C GLU A 150 -15.77 -4.05 14.54
N GLU A 151 -16.92 -4.18 13.86
CA GLU A 151 -16.99 -4.45 12.44
C GLU A 151 -16.85 -3.15 11.66
N VAL A 152 -15.81 -3.06 10.83
CA VAL A 152 -15.59 -1.94 9.91
C VAL A 152 -16.02 -2.34 8.50
N ARG A 153 -16.98 -1.59 7.95
CA ARG A 153 -17.53 -1.79 6.61
C ARG A 153 -17.16 -0.63 5.70
N PHE A 154 -16.88 -0.94 4.45
CA PHE A 154 -16.70 0.05 3.39
C PHE A 154 -17.11 -0.53 2.03
N THR A 155 -17.28 0.34 1.03
CA THR A 155 -17.48 -0.07 -0.36
C THR A 155 -16.23 0.24 -1.14
N ASP A 156 -15.60 -0.81 -1.67
CA ASP A 156 -14.45 -0.68 -2.57
C ASP A 156 -14.88 -0.31 -3.98
N GLY A 157 -14.09 0.53 -4.66
CA GLY A 157 -14.44 1.04 -5.99
C GLY A 157 -14.49 -0.04 -7.08
N VAL A 158 -13.77 -1.15 -6.93
CA VAL A 158 -13.77 -2.28 -7.88
C VAL A 158 -14.42 -3.51 -7.28
N PHE A 159 -14.01 -3.93 -6.08
CA PHE A 159 -14.47 -5.19 -5.47
C PHE A 159 -15.81 -5.09 -4.74
N GLY A 160 -16.35 -3.89 -4.55
CA GLY A 160 -17.66 -3.70 -3.93
C GLY A 160 -17.62 -3.76 -2.40
N ALA A 161 -18.69 -4.27 -1.77
CA ALA A 161 -18.81 -4.30 -0.33
C ALA A 161 -17.77 -5.21 0.34
N TYR A 162 -17.09 -4.67 1.36
CA TYR A 162 -16.12 -5.39 2.18
C TYR A 162 -16.33 -5.06 3.66
N SER A 163 -16.18 -6.04 4.52
CA SER A 163 -16.22 -5.85 5.97
C SER A 163 -15.19 -6.75 6.66
N GLU A 164 -14.70 -6.31 7.81
CA GLU A 164 -13.78 -7.07 8.66
C GLU A 164 -14.00 -6.64 10.12
N ASN A 165 -14.08 -7.61 11.03
CA ASN A 165 -14.07 -7.34 12.46
C ASN A 165 -12.62 -7.15 12.93
N LEU A 166 -12.34 -5.99 13.52
CA LEU A 166 -10.97 -5.61 13.88
C LEU A 166 -10.35 -6.57 14.93
N ALA A 167 -11.10 -7.02 15.93
CA ALA A 167 -10.58 -7.90 16.95
C ALA A 167 -10.33 -9.32 16.45
N HIS A 168 -11.22 -9.84 15.61
CA HIS A 168 -11.25 -11.25 15.22
C HIS A 168 -10.48 -11.55 13.93
N GLU A 169 -10.38 -10.58 13.01
CA GLU A 169 -9.79 -10.80 11.69
C GLU A 169 -8.50 -10.00 11.48
N CYS A 170 -8.30 -8.91 12.23
CA CYS A 170 -7.09 -8.09 12.20
C CYS A 170 -6.19 -8.35 13.42
N GLY A 171 -6.76 -8.31 14.63
CA GLY A 171 -6.03 -8.27 15.90
C GLY A 171 -5.25 -6.97 16.10
N ASP A 172 -4.70 -6.82 17.31
CA ASP A 172 -3.84 -5.68 17.63
C ASP A 172 -2.61 -5.64 16.71
N PHE A 173 -2.32 -4.49 16.11
CA PHE A 173 -1.25 -4.37 15.13
C PHE A 173 -0.14 -3.42 15.57
N ILE A 174 1.05 -3.60 14.99
CA ILE A 174 2.24 -2.79 15.30
C ILE A 174 2.09 -1.43 14.63
N ILE A 175 2.35 -0.36 15.41
CA ILE A 175 2.46 1.01 14.92
C ILE A 175 3.91 1.53 14.94
N ARG A 176 4.76 0.95 15.80
CA ARG A 176 6.20 1.22 15.86
C ARG A 176 6.97 -0.07 16.12
N ARG A 177 7.97 -0.35 15.32
CA ARG A 177 8.83 -1.53 15.42
C ARG A 177 9.77 -1.42 16.61
N SER A 178 10.36 -2.54 17.03
CA SER A 178 11.33 -2.58 18.13
C SER A 178 12.65 -1.86 17.84
N ASP A 179 12.96 -1.60 16.59
CA ASP A 179 14.10 -0.78 16.13
C ASP A 179 13.75 0.72 16.05
N GLY A 180 12.54 1.12 16.45
CA GLY A 180 12.10 2.50 16.48
C GLY A 180 11.43 3.00 15.20
N VAL A 181 11.47 2.23 14.11
CA VAL A 181 10.86 2.60 12.82
C VAL A 181 9.33 2.53 12.94
N PHE A 182 8.62 3.55 12.47
CA PHE A 182 7.16 3.52 12.40
C PHE A 182 6.67 2.49 11.39
N ALA A 183 5.53 1.90 11.68
CA ALA A 183 4.95 0.89 10.82
C ALA A 183 4.00 1.52 9.79
N TYR A 184 3.87 0.83 8.65
CA TYR A 184 3.07 1.22 7.51
C TYR A 184 1.67 1.72 7.87
N GLN A 185 0.95 0.99 8.74
CA GLN A 185 -0.45 1.29 9.05
C GLN A 185 -0.66 2.68 9.67
N LEU A 186 0.24 3.14 10.52
CA LEU A 186 0.17 4.49 11.09
C LEU A 186 0.60 5.53 10.07
N ALA A 187 1.75 5.34 9.43
CA ALA A 187 2.35 6.31 8.54
C ALA A 187 1.46 6.64 7.34
N VAL A 188 0.88 5.61 6.69
CA VAL A 188 0.01 5.82 5.52
C VAL A 188 -1.25 6.60 5.87
N VAL A 189 -1.88 6.32 7.00
CA VAL A 189 -3.09 7.03 7.45
C VAL A 189 -2.81 8.50 7.73
N VAL A 190 -1.74 8.77 8.46
CA VAL A 190 -1.34 10.14 8.81
C VAL A 190 -1.00 10.93 7.56
N ASP A 191 -0.23 10.35 6.65
CA ASP A 191 0.20 11.05 5.44
C ASP A 191 -0.92 11.26 4.44
N ASP A 192 -1.79 10.26 4.23
CA ASP A 192 -2.97 10.42 3.36
C ASP A 192 -3.88 11.54 3.90
N ALA A 193 -4.15 11.56 5.21
CA ALA A 193 -4.98 12.59 5.82
C ALA A 193 -4.37 14.00 5.73
N LEU A 194 -3.09 14.15 6.10
CA LEU A 194 -2.43 15.45 6.10
C LEU A 194 -2.14 16.00 4.69
N SER A 195 -2.02 15.12 3.70
CA SER A 195 -1.90 15.51 2.29
C SER A 195 -3.25 15.82 1.64
N GLY A 196 -4.36 15.56 2.34
CA GLY A 196 -5.72 15.77 1.84
C GLY A 196 -6.14 14.74 0.80
N VAL A 197 -5.55 13.54 0.81
CA VAL A 197 -5.90 12.44 -0.10
C VAL A 197 -7.36 12.07 0.09
N THR A 198 -8.11 12.06 -1.01
CA THR A 198 -9.54 11.69 -1.03
C THR A 198 -9.80 10.34 -1.68
N GLU A 199 -8.83 9.83 -2.47
CA GLU A 199 -8.93 8.53 -3.12
C GLU A 199 -7.61 7.76 -3.01
N VAL A 200 -7.70 6.50 -2.57
CA VAL A 200 -6.58 5.58 -2.41
C VAL A 200 -6.71 4.43 -3.40
N VAL A 201 -5.92 4.47 -4.46
CA VAL A 201 -5.79 3.35 -5.41
C VAL A 201 -4.56 2.52 -5.05
N ARG A 202 -4.72 1.17 -4.96
CA ARG A 202 -3.62 0.24 -4.62
C ARG A 202 -3.98 -1.22 -4.95
N GLY A 203 -3.02 -2.12 -4.89
CA GLY A 203 -3.26 -3.55 -5.16
C GLY A 203 -4.23 -4.22 -4.19
N ALA A 204 -4.99 -5.20 -4.68
CA ALA A 204 -6.00 -5.95 -3.92
C ALA A 204 -5.43 -6.74 -2.73
N ASP A 205 -4.13 -7.02 -2.73
CA ASP A 205 -3.41 -7.63 -1.60
C ASP A 205 -3.44 -6.76 -0.32
N LEU A 206 -3.81 -5.49 -0.44
CA LEU A 206 -3.93 -4.56 0.69
C LEU A 206 -5.38 -4.31 1.13
N ILE A 207 -6.38 -4.98 0.55
CA ILE A 207 -7.80 -4.76 0.88
C ILE A 207 -8.07 -4.98 2.38
N SER A 208 -7.46 -6.02 2.95
CA SER A 208 -7.56 -6.33 4.37
C SER A 208 -6.84 -5.35 5.31
N SER A 209 -6.03 -4.44 4.77
CA SER A 209 -5.46 -3.33 5.54
C SER A 209 -6.43 -2.16 5.70
N THR A 210 -7.43 -2.07 4.83
CA THR A 210 -8.36 -0.93 4.76
C THR A 210 -9.20 -0.75 6.04
N PRO A 211 -9.80 -1.79 6.64
CA PRO A 211 -10.60 -1.63 7.86
C PRO A 211 -9.83 -0.98 9.01
N ARG A 212 -8.58 -1.42 9.26
CA ARG A 212 -7.74 -0.84 10.33
C ARG A 212 -7.30 0.60 10.02
N GLN A 213 -7.13 0.94 8.74
CA GLN A 213 -6.81 2.30 8.32
C GLN A 213 -8.03 3.21 8.43
N ILE A 214 -9.22 2.76 8.04
CA ILE A 214 -10.48 3.49 8.26
C ILE A 214 -10.69 3.77 9.75
N TRP A 215 -10.46 2.77 10.59
CA TRP A 215 -10.56 2.93 12.03
C TRP A 215 -9.56 3.96 12.57
N LEU A 216 -8.29 3.93 12.13
CA LEU A 216 -7.30 4.94 12.51
C LEU A 216 -7.67 6.34 12.03
N HIS A 217 -8.17 6.51 10.79
CA HIS A 217 -8.68 7.80 10.31
C HIS A 217 -9.74 8.35 11.25
N ARG A 218 -10.76 7.56 11.58
CA ARG A 218 -11.84 7.95 12.51
C ARG A 218 -11.30 8.29 13.90
N LEU A 219 -10.35 7.50 14.40
CA LEU A 219 -9.76 7.67 15.73
C LEU A 219 -8.97 8.99 15.85
N PHE A 220 -8.36 9.43 14.75
CA PHE A 220 -7.65 10.72 14.64
C PHE A 220 -8.57 11.88 14.24
N GLY A 221 -9.86 11.64 14.02
CA GLY A 221 -10.81 12.67 13.61
C GLY A 221 -10.74 13.05 12.12
N PHE A 222 -10.14 12.18 11.29
CA PHE A 222 -10.08 12.37 9.85
C PHE A 222 -11.22 11.65 9.13
N ALA A 223 -11.71 12.23 8.03
CA ALA A 223 -12.56 11.52 7.10
C ALA A 223 -11.73 10.48 6.33
N PRO A 224 -12.11 9.19 6.32
CA PRO A 224 -11.43 8.20 5.49
C PRO A 224 -11.56 8.54 4.00
N PRO A 225 -10.53 8.32 3.18
CA PRO A 225 -10.62 8.44 1.73
C PRO A 225 -11.52 7.34 1.14
N ALA A 226 -11.94 7.51 -0.11
CA ALA A 226 -12.45 6.40 -0.91
C ALA A 226 -11.31 5.42 -1.20
N PHE A 227 -11.61 4.11 -1.15
CA PHE A 227 -10.64 3.06 -1.45
C PHE A 227 -11.01 2.35 -2.74
N VAL A 228 -10.04 2.15 -3.59
CA VAL A 228 -10.15 1.41 -4.84
C VAL A 228 -8.99 0.42 -4.90
N HIS A 229 -9.29 -0.85 -4.75
CA HIS A 229 -8.28 -1.89 -4.91
C HIS A 229 -8.31 -2.40 -6.35
N ILE A 230 -7.13 -2.54 -6.93
CA ILE A 230 -6.99 -3.03 -8.30
C ILE A 230 -6.57 -4.51 -8.29
N PRO A 231 -6.97 -5.30 -9.29
CA PRO A 231 -6.51 -6.67 -9.45
C PRO A 231 -4.99 -6.75 -9.50
N LEU A 232 -4.44 -7.86 -9.04
CA LEU A 232 -3.00 -8.09 -9.11
C LEU A 232 -2.61 -8.50 -10.53
N LEU A 233 -1.43 -8.06 -10.96
CA LEU A 233 -0.84 -8.54 -12.20
C LEU A 233 0.00 -9.78 -11.89
N CYS A 234 -0.37 -10.90 -12.49
CA CYS A 234 0.22 -12.22 -12.31
C CYS A 234 0.99 -12.66 -13.56
N ASP A 235 1.94 -13.56 -13.38
CA ASP A 235 2.55 -14.28 -14.48
C ASP A 235 1.53 -15.30 -15.07
N HIS A 236 1.95 -16.04 -16.07
CA HIS A 236 1.08 -16.99 -16.75
C HIS A 236 0.78 -18.27 -15.95
N ASP A 237 1.59 -18.53 -14.92
CA ASP A 237 1.36 -19.61 -13.95
C ASP A 237 0.43 -19.15 -12.82
N GLY A 238 -0.09 -17.92 -12.88
CA GLY A 238 -0.95 -17.33 -11.87
C GLY A 238 -0.20 -16.84 -10.62
N ARG A 239 1.14 -16.75 -10.67
CA ARG A 239 1.91 -16.20 -9.56
C ARG A 239 1.97 -14.68 -9.69
N ARG A 240 1.76 -14.00 -8.59
CA ARG A 240 1.90 -12.55 -8.50
C ARG A 240 3.31 -12.13 -8.93
N LEU A 241 3.41 -11.14 -9.81
CA LEU A 241 4.68 -10.50 -10.13
C LEU A 241 5.33 -9.94 -8.87
N SER A 242 6.60 -10.25 -8.70
CA SER A 242 7.38 -9.82 -7.55
C SER A 242 8.72 -9.25 -8.00
N LYS A 243 9.43 -8.59 -7.09
CA LYS A 243 10.79 -8.07 -7.34
C LYS A 243 11.85 -9.16 -7.64
N ARG A 244 11.49 -10.43 -7.58
CA ARG A 244 12.36 -11.56 -7.95
C ARG A 244 12.29 -11.87 -9.45
N ASP A 245 11.27 -11.34 -10.13
CA ASP A 245 11.08 -11.46 -11.57
C ASP A 245 11.89 -10.34 -12.26
N GLU A 246 13.24 -10.47 -12.18
CA GLU A 246 14.20 -9.43 -12.59
C GLU A 246 14.02 -9.02 -14.05
N ASP A 247 13.58 -9.94 -14.92
CA ASP A 247 13.39 -9.70 -16.35
C ASP A 247 12.22 -8.76 -16.68
N LEU A 248 11.36 -8.47 -15.71
CA LEU A 248 10.19 -7.60 -15.85
C LEU A 248 10.34 -6.28 -15.07
N ASP A 249 11.54 -5.94 -14.65
CA ASP A 249 11.79 -4.61 -14.11
C ASP A 249 11.76 -3.57 -15.24
N LEU A 250 11.30 -2.37 -14.90
CA LEU A 250 11.12 -1.32 -15.89
C LEU A 250 12.43 -0.87 -16.55
N GLY A 251 13.58 -1.11 -15.91
CA GLY A 251 14.88 -0.80 -16.49
C GLY A 251 15.25 -1.63 -17.70
N LEU A 252 14.91 -2.91 -17.68
CA LEU A 252 15.10 -3.80 -18.83
C LEU A 252 14.03 -3.55 -19.88
N LEU A 253 12.78 -3.35 -19.46
CA LEU A 253 11.68 -3.08 -20.41
C LEU A 253 11.89 -1.79 -21.20
N ARG A 254 12.44 -0.73 -20.62
CA ARG A 254 12.78 0.53 -21.31
C ARG A 254 13.82 0.38 -22.41
N GLN A 255 14.60 -0.69 -22.43
CA GLN A 255 15.57 -0.97 -23.51
C GLN A 255 14.88 -1.59 -24.74
N ARG A 256 13.68 -2.13 -24.58
CA ARG A 256 12.96 -2.93 -25.58
C ARG A 256 11.66 -2.26 -26.04
N PHE A 257 11.04 -1.47 -25.21
CA PHE A 257 9.72 -0.90 -25.42
C PHE A 257 9.72 0.62 -25.26
N THR A 258 8.82 1.29 -25.98
CA THR A 258 8.49 2.70 -25.72
C THR A 258 7.51 2.81 -24.54
N PRO A 259 7.39 3.97 -23.90
CA PRO A 259 6.40 4.17 -22.83
C PRO A 259 4.98 3.90 -23.29
N GLU A 260 4.62 4.28 -24.52
CA GLU A 260 3.28 4.07 -25.09
C GLU A 260 2.98 2.57 -25.28
N GLN A 261 3.97 1.76 -25.66
CA GLN A 261 3.82 0.31 -25.76
C GLN A 261 3.56 -0.32 -24.39
N VAL A 262 4.29 0.12 -23.36
CA VAL A 262 4.09 -0.38 -21.98
C VAL A 262 2.70 0.04 -21.46
N ILE A 263 2.32 1.30 -21.63
CA ILE A 263 1.01 1.81 -21.20
C ILE A 263 -0.11 1.08 -21.95
N GLY A 264 -0.01 0.93 -23.27
CA GLY A 264 -1.05 0.26 -24.07
C GLY A 264 -1.23 -1.21 -23.70
N ALA A 265 -0.14 -1.93 -23.45
CA ALA A 265 -0.20 -3.33 -23.02
C ALA A 265 -0.88 -3.46 -21.64
N LEU A 266 -0.54 -2.61 -20.67
CA LEU A 266 -1.16 -2.60 -19.34
C LEU A 266 -2.62 -2.12 -19.39
N ALA A 267 -2.94 -1.14 -20.22
CA ALA A 267 -4.31 -0.66 -20.43
C ALA A 267 -5.21 -1.75 -21.02
N CYS A 268 -4.69 -2.52 -21.98
CA CYS A 268 -5.40 -3.67 -22.54
C CYS A 268 -5.63 -4.76 -21.47
N ALA A 269 -4.60 -5.12 -20.71
CA ALA A 269 -4.73 -6.09 -19.62
C ALA A 269 -5.76 -5.65 -18.56
N ALA A 270 -5.86 -4.34 -18.31
CA ALA A 270 -6.82 -3.76 -17.39
C ALA A 270 -8.23 -3.57 -17.99
N GLY A 271 -8.45 -3.91 -19.25
CA GLY A 271 -9.76 -3.78 -19.93
C GLY A 271 -10.12 -2.35 -20.34
N LEU A 272 -9.16 -1.41 -20.34
CA LEU A 272 -9.39 -0.03 -20.76
C LEU A 272 -9.46 0.15 -22.27
N ILE A 273 -8.73 -0.69 -23.01
CA ILE A 273 -8.71 -0.76 -24.48
C ILE A 273 -8.77 -2.23 -24.92
N ASP A 274 -9.30 -2.47 -26.13
CA ASP A 274 -9.54 -3.82 -26.65
C ASP A 274 -8.26 -4.54 -27.13
N ARG A 275 -7.22 -3.80 -27.50
CA ARG A 275 -5.97 -4.33 -28.07
C ARG A 275 -4.76 -3.63 -27.47
N PRO A 276 -3.60 -4.32 -27.38
CA PRO A 276 -2.38 -3.74 -26.79
C PRO A 276 -1.67 -2.78 -27.78
N GLU A 277 -2.38 -1.76 -28.24
CA GLU A 277 -1.84 -0.73 -29.14
C GLU A 277 -1.06 0.32 -28.34
N PRO A 278 0.05 0.86 -28.89
CA PRO A 278 0.78 1.94 -28.23
C PRO A 278 -0.13 3.16 -28.02
N VAL A 279 -0.24 3.62 -26.77
CA VAL A 279 -1.07 4.76 -26.38
C VAL A 279 -0.44 5.51 -25.21
N ALA A 280 -0.47 6.84 -25.24
CA ALA A 280 0.01 7.63 -24.11
C ALA A 280 -1.04 7.66 -22.99
N ALA A 281 -0.58 7.66 -21.72
CA ALA A 281 -1.48 7.65 -20.57
C ALA A 281 -2.54 8.78 -20.62
N ARG A 282 -2.16 9.98 -21.09
CA ARG A 282 -3.06 11.13 -21.20
C ARG A 282 -4.24 10.89 -22.15
N GLU A 283 -4.08 10.03 -23.15
CA GLU A 283 -5.14 9.73 -24.12
C GLU A 283 -6.21 8.83 -23.51
N LEU A 284 -5.85 8.03 -22.53
CA LEU A 284 -6.76 7.15 -21.79
C LEU A 284 -7.58 7.88 -20.71
N ALA A 285 -7.13 9.06 -20.28
CA ALA A 285 -7.73 9.74 -19.13
C ALA A 285 -9.18 10.19 -19.39
N ALA A 286 -9.51 10.58 -20.62
CA ALA A 286 -10.85 11.07 -20.95
C ALA A 286 -11.94 9.98 -20.78
N ASP A 287 -11.63 8.75 -21.17
CA ASP A 287 -12.58 7.63 -21.21
C ASP A 287 -12.37 6.63 -20.06
N PHE A 288 -11.61 7.01 -19.04
CA PHE A 288 -11.34 6.16 -17.89
C PHE A 288 -12.60 5.94 -17.04
N ALA A 289 -12.88 4.67 -16.68
CA ALA A 289 -13.96 4.31 -15.77
C ALA A 289 -13.59 3.04 -14.99
N TRP A 290 -13.92 3.01 -13.70
CA TRP A 290 -13.61 1.89 -12.82
C TRP A 290 -14.42 0.62 -13.15
N ASP A 291 -15.58 0.73 -13.75
CA ASP A 291 -16.45 -0.39 -14.16
C ASP A 291 -15.86 -1.23 -15.31
N LYS A 292 -14.88 -0.69 -16.04
CA LYS A 292 -14.11 -1.42 -17.06
C LYS A 292 -13.09 -2.37 -16.44
N ILE A 293 -12.63 -2.10 -15.21
CA ILE A 293 -11.57 -2.88 -14.58
C ILE A 293 -12.11 -4.23 -14.10
N PRO A 294 -11.51 -5.38 -14.52
CA PRO A 294 -11.93 -6.70 -14.08
C PRO A 294 -11.82 -6.87 -12.55
N ARG A 295 -12.62 -7.78 -11.98
CA ARG A 295 -12.58 -8.10 -10.54
C ARG A 295 -11.76 -9.36 -10.23
N HIS A 296 -11.03 -9.87 -11.19
CA HIS A 296 -10.12 -11.02 -11.06
C HIS A 296 -8.70 -10.58 -11.39
N ASP A 297 -7.72 -11.34 -10.95
CA ASP A 297 -6.32 -11.06 -11.24
C ASP A 297 -6.06 -10.99 -12.75
N LEU A 298 -5.17 -10.10 -13.15
CA LEU A 298 -4.80 -9.85 -14.53
C LEU A 298 -3.56 -10.67 -14.89
N PHE A 299 -3.46 -11.08 -16.14
CA PHE A 299 -2.28 -11.78 -16.62
C PHE A 299 -1.34 -10.84 -17.38
N LEU A 300 -0.06 -11.14 -17.27
CA LEU A 300 0.98 -10.41 -17.98
C LEU A 300 0.71 -10.45 -19.49
N PRO A 301 0.63 -9.31 -20.18
CA PRO A 301 0.46 -9.26 -21.63
C PRO A 301 1.56 -10.03 -22.38
N ASP A 302 1.16 -10.79 -23.41
CA ASP A 302 2.09 -11.65 -24.19
C ASP A 302 3.22 -10.85 -24.87
N VAL A 303 3.01 -9.57 -25.15
CA VAL A 303 4.03 -8.68 -25.73
C VAL A 303 5.32 -8.62 -24.89
N PHE A 304 5.22 -8.85 -23.57
CA PHE A 304 6.38 -8.86 -22.69
C PHE A 304 7.09 -10.22 -22.62
N ARG A 305 6.53 -11.27 -23.24
CA ARG A 305 7.13 -12.62 -23.30
C ARG A 305 8.18 -12.77 -24.39
N GLU A 306 8.00 -12.11 -25.53
CA GLU A 306 8.88 -12.28 -26.68
C GLU A 306 10.24 -11.68 -26.41
N GLY A 307 11.20 -12.54 -26.06
CA GLY A 307 12.61 -12.17 -25.90
C GLY A 307 13.27 -12.63 -24.60
N CYS A 308 12.69 -13.62 -23.87
CA CYS A 308 13.43 -14.41 -22.87
C CYS A 308 14.16 -15.58 -23.51
#